data_12ca78d8d4d8c163e617691bdd876a63
#
_entry.id   12ca78d8d4d8c163e617691bdd876a63
#
_cell.length_a   1.000
_cell.length_b   1.000
_cell.length_c   1.000
_cell.angle_alpha   90.00
_cell.angle_beta   90.00
_cell.angle_gamma   90.00
#
_symmetry.space_group_name_H-M   'P 1'
#
loop_
_entity.id
_entity.type
_entity.pdbx_description
1 polymer ?
#
loop_
_entity_poly.entity_id
_entity_poly.type
_entity_poly.pdbx_seq_one_letter_code
_entity_poly.pdbx_strand_id
1 'polypeptide(L)'
;VSIHMVLMYGTFQGISCQELELHFTGWQNEHKGILYAAELKSEHPLALAIVEALKKEGEKPALIDSFESRTGRGIVVTRGNKTFWAGSHRLLKDFGAGISDLLKGMVEDYEKSGKSLVYFGEGNTLLAVIAISDKIKDTSRQAVKQLKESGKYIVLLTGDGHLTAQNVAGEIDANRFISDALPVDKENVIKELQAEGRVVAMVGDGINDSQALARADVSIAMGKGTDIAMDVAMVTLMTSDLLLLPKAFKLSHKTVRLIHQNLFWAFIYNLIGIPVAAGILFPLYGILLNPMIASAAMACSSVSVVLNSLSLNWRKL
;
A
#
# COMPACT_ATOMS: atom_id res chain seq x y z
N VAL A 1 5.42 24.37 -3.32
CA VAL A 1 4.24 23.80 -2.67
C VAL A 1 4.67 22.48 -2.02
N SER A 2 4.53 22.38 -0.70
CA SER A 2 4.85 21.16 0.04
C SER A 2 3.70 20.17 -0.11
N ILE A 3 3.96 18.99 -0.68
CA ILE A 3 2.95 17.94 -0.82
C ILE A 3 3.02 17.04 0.40
N HIS A 4 1.89 16.91 1.12
CA HIS A 4 1.69 15.95 2.18
C HIS A 4 1.07 14.70 1.60
N MET A 5 1.72 13.56 1.80
CA MET A 5 1.22 12.28 1.33
C MET A 5 0.66 11.49 2.51
N VAL A 6 -0.64 11.25 2.49
CA VAL A 6 -1.33 10.42 3.46
C VAL A 6 -1.40 9.00 2.90
N LEU A 7 -0.76 8.07 3.59
CA LEU A 7 -0.71 6.67 3.21
C LEU A 7 -1.55 5.85 4.18
N MET A 8 -2.45 5.04 3.64
CA MET A 8 -3.21 4.09 4.43
C MET A 8 -2.37 2.86 4.77
N TYR A 9 -2.54 2.32 5.98
CA TYR A 9 -1.80 1.16 6.44
C TYR A 9 -1.97 -0.05 5.51
N GLY A 10 -3.18 -0.31 5.03
CA GLY A 10 -3.47 -1.39 4.10
C GLY A 10 -2.61 -1.38 2.82
N THR A 11 -2.10 -0.20 2.40
CA THR A 11 -1.23 -0.10 1.22
C THR A 11 0.16 -0.72 1.42
N PHE A 12 0.60 -0.92 2.67
CA PHE A 12 1.88 -1.54 3.02
C PHE A 12 1.78 -3.06 3.17
N GLN A 13 0.56 -3.56 3.43
CA GLN A 13 0.32 -4.98 3.61
C GLN A 13 0.30 -5.69 2.26
N GLY A 14 0.94 -6.85 2.22
CA GLY A 14 0.82 -7.77 1.09
C GLY A 14 0.38 -9.12 1.60
N ILE A 15 -0.59 -9.72 0.96
CA ILE A 15 -1.15 -11.04 1.29
C ILE A 15 -0.06 -12.13 1.45
N SER A 16 1.15 -11.90 0.94
CA SER A 16 2.26 -12.88 0.94
C SER A 16 3.39 -12.60 1.92
N CYS A 17 3.26 -11.63 2.82
CA CYS A 17 4.37 -11.20 3.69
C CYS A 17 4.03 -11.23 5.19
N GLN A 18 3.15 -12.14 5.62
CA GLN A 18 2.94 -12.37 7.05
C GLN A 18 4.13 -13.18 7.60
N GLU A 19 4.78 -12.66 8.64
CA GLU A 19 5.83 -13.37 9.36
C GLU A 19 5.16 -14.18 10.47
N LEU A 20 5.36 -15.50 10.41
CA LEU A 20 4.76 -16.43 11.34
C LEU A 20 5.84 -16.88 12.32
N GLU A 21 5.66 -16.60 13.59
CA GLU A 21 6.48 -17.15 14.66
C GLU A 21 5.68 -18.21 15.41
N LEU A 22 6.17 -19.44 15.33
CA LEU A 22 5.55 -20.61 15.95
C LEU A 22 6.29 -20.97 17.24
N HIS A 23 5.59 -20.93 18.38
CA HIS A 23 6.12 -21.35 19.67
C HIS A 23 5.36 -22.55 20.22
N PHE A 24 6.08 -23.61 20.53
CA PHE A 24 5.53 -24.92 20.84
C PHE A 24 5.82 -25.38 22.26
N THR A 25 4.83 -25.98 22.92
CA THR A 25 4.97 -26.57 24.28
C THR A 25 4.64 -28.07 24.35
N GLY A 26 4.77 -28.82 23.32
CA GLY A 26 4.40 -30.23 23.30
C GLY A 26 4.09 -30.78 21.91
N TRP A 27 4.68 -30.14 20.94
CA TRP A 27 4.39 -30.32 19.55
C TRP A 27 5.02 -31.56 18.95
N GLN A 28 4.23 -32.34 18.24
CA GLN A 28 4.69 -33.45 17.40
C GLN A 28 4.37 -33.11 15.94
N ASN A 29 5.10 -33.69 14.99
CA ASN A 29 4.87 -33.44 13.55
C ASN A 29 3.42 -33.68 13.10
N GLU A 30 2.72 -34.61 13.78
CA GLU A 30 1.33 -34.91 13.56
C GLU A 30 0.40 -33.67 13.79
N HIS A 31 0.72 -32.85 14.80
CA HIS A 31 -0.05 -31.66 15.14
C HIS A 31 -0.01 -30.58 14.05
N LYS A 32 1.13 -30.45 13.33
CA LYS A 32 1.24 -29.56 12.19
C LYS A 32 0.26 -29.94 11.08
N GLY A 33 0.18 -31.21 10.76
CA GLY A 33 -0.75 -31.71 9.76
C GLY A 33 -2.21 -31.44 10.14
N ILE A 34 -2.57 -31.59 11.43
CA ILE A 34 -3.94 -31.34 11.93
C ILE A 34 -4.26 -29.83 11.85
N LEU A 35 -3.35 -28.97 12.33
CA LEU A 35 -3.49 -27.51 12.22
C LEU A 35 -3.63 -27.10 10.75
N TYR A 36 -2.81 -27.66 9.88
CA TYR A 36 -2.88 -27.37 8.44
C TYR A 36 -4.25 -27.78 7.86
N ALA A 37 -4.76 -28.95 8.17
CA ALA A 37 -6.05 -29.43 7.72
C ALA A 37 -7.22 -28.58 8.25
N ALA A 38 -7.09 -28.11 9.50
CA ALA A 38 -8.09 -27.26 10.14
C ALA A 38 -8.14 -25.86 9.47
N GLU A 39 -6.99 -25.23 9.29
CA GLU A 39 -6.91 -23.87 8.73
C GLU A 39 -7.19 -23.83 7.21
N LEU A 40 -6.97 -24.93 6.48
CA LEU A 40 -7.40 -25.04 5.08
C LEU A 40 -8.91 -24.90 4.88
N LYS A 41 -9.72 -25.22 5.90
CA LYS A 41 -11.18 -25.08 5.87
C LYS A 41 -11.67 -23.76 6.46
N SER A 42 -10.78 -22.94 7.00
CA SER A 42 -11.08 -21.64 7.58
C SER A 42 -11.04 -20.56 6.52
N GLU A 43 -12.05 -19.68 6.53
CA GLU A 43 -12.09 -18.49 5.63
C GLU A 43 -11.43 -17.26 6.27
N HIS A 44 -10.84 -17.41 7.46
CA HIS A 44 -10.24 -16.28 8.17
C HIS A 44 -8.91 -15.85 7.51
N PRO A 45 -8.60 -14.54 7.39
CA PRO A 45 -7.34 -14.09 6.79
C PRO A 45 -6.08 -14.64 7.46
N LEU A 46 -6.08 -14.82 8.79
CA LEU A 46 -4.97 -15.40 9.52
C LEU A 46 -4.74 -16.88 9.19
N ALA A 47 -5.80 -17.61 8.81
CA ALA A 47 -5.69 -19.00 8.39
C ALA A 47 -4.83 -19.15 7.14
N LEU A 48 -4.96 -18.23 6.18
CA LEU A 48 -4.15 -18.23 4.97
C LEU A 48 -2.65 -18.13 5.29
N ALA A 49 -2.27 -17.30 6.24
CA ALA A 49 -0.89 -17.16 6.67
C ALA A 49 -0.32 -18.46 7.27
N ILE A 50 -1.10 -19.12 8.13
CA ILE A 50 -0.72 -20.40 8.74
C ILE A 50 -0.57 -21.47 7.66
N VAL A 51 -1.53 -21.57 6.75
CA VAL A 51 -1.54 -22.49 5.61
C VAL A 51 -0.30 -22.30 4.73
N GLU A 52 0.01 -21.05 4.36
CA GLU A 52 1.18 -20.75 3.52
C GLU A 52 2.50 -21.11 4.22
N ALA A 53 2.60 -20.81 5.51
CA ALA A 53 3.81 -21.15 6.27
C ALA A 53 4.03 -22.67 6.38
N LEU A 54 2.99 -23.42 6.75
CA LEU A 54 3.06 -24.88 6.84
C LEU A 54 3.34 -25.54 5.48
N LYS A 55 2.77 -24.98 4.41
CA LYS A 55 3.07 -25.42 3.04
C LYS A 55 4.53 -25.19 2.66
N LYS A 56 5.12 -24.05 3.04
CA LYS A 56 6.55 -23.75 2.80
C LYS A 56 7.47 -24.70 3.57
N GLU A 57 7.06 -25.13 4.76
CA GLU A 57 7.77 -26.15 5.53
C GLU A 57 7.66 -27.56 4.95
N GLY A 58 6.85 -27.75 3.90
CA GLY A 58 6.62 -29.05 3.26
C GLY A 58 5.64 -29.96 4.02
N GLU A 59 4.89 -29.40 4.98
CA GLU A 59 3.88 -30.15 5.73
C GLU A 59 2.72 -30.58 4.84
N LYS A 60 2.06 -31.70 5.21
CA LYS A 60 0.87 -32.20 4.52
C LYS A 60 -0.33 -32.16 5.46
N PRO A 61 -1.51 -31.79 4.94
CA PRO A 61 -2.72 -31.78 5.75
C PRO A 61 -3.07 -33.19 6.22
N ALA A 62 -3.35 -33.36 7.52
CA ALA A 62 -3.82 -34.60 8.09
C ALA A 62 -5.31 -34.84 7.75
N LEU A 63 -5.74 -36.10 7.87
CA LEU A 63 -7.16 -36.41 7.83
C LEU A 63 -7.83 -35.95 9.13
N ILE A 64 -8.94 -35.25 9.01
CA ILE A 64 -9.80 -34.81 10.12
C ILE A 64 -11.22 -35.34 9.91
N ASP A 65 -11.89 -35.74 10.99
CA ASP A 65 -13.22 -36.37 10.92
C ASP A 65 -14.34 -35.34 10.91
N SER A 66 -14.19 -34.22 11.67
CA SER A 66 -15.15 -33.13 11.69
C SER A 66 -14.49 -31.77 11.69
N PHE A 67 -15.25 -30.75 11.29
CA PHE A 67 -14.84 -29.35 11.31
C PHE A 67 -16.04 -28.48 11.76
N GLU A 68 -15.80 -27.62 12.74
CA GLU A 68 -16.76 -26.64 13.25
C GLU A 68 -16.11 -25.27 13.28
N SER A 69 -16.72 -24.27 12.64
CA SER A 69 -16.30 -22.88 12.77
C SER A 69 -17.12 -22.19 13.87
N ARG A 70 -16.47 -21.58 14.84
CA ARG A 70 -17.08 -20.80 15.92
C ARG A 70 -16.85 -19.32 15.68
N THR A 71 -17.87 -18.63 15.23
CA THR A 71 -17.80 -17.20 14.84
C THR A 71 -17.15 -16.34 15.94
N GLY A 72 -16.09 -15.59 15.58
CA GLY A 72 -15.35 -14.71 16.49
C GLY A 72 -14.50 -15.41 17.55
N ARG A 73 -14.39 -16.75 17.51
CA ARG A 73 -13.59 -17.54 18.46
C ARG A 73 -12.49 -18.34 17.78
N GLY A 74 -12.80 -19.03 16.66
CA GLY A 74 -11.86 -19.88 15.93
C GLY A 74 -12.53 -21.11 15.37
N ILE A 75 -11.76 -22.18 15.23
CA ILE A 75 -12.18 -23.47 14.62
C ILE A 75 -11.92 -24.64 15.58
N VAL A 76 -12.74 -25.64 15.48
CA VAL A 76 -12.63 -26.89 16.23
C VAL A 76 -12.69 -28.07 15.26
N VAL A 77 -11.80 -29.01 15.41
CA VAL A 77 -11.75 -30.24 14.58
C VAL A 77 -11.61 -31.47 15.45
N THR A 78 -12.13 -32.62 14.96
CA THR A 78 -11.94 -33.91 15.64
C THR A 78 -11.11 -34.83 14.76
N ARG A 79 -10.35 -35.70 15.41
CA ARG A 79 -9.63 -36.81 14.79
C ARG A 79 -9.62 -38.01 15.76
N GLY A 80 -10.35 -39.04 15.41
CA GLY A 80 -10.61 -40.14 16.36
C GLY A 80 -11.35 -39.63 17.59
N ASN A 81 -10.84 -39.96 18.76
CA ASN A 81 -11.40 -39.52 20.05
C ASN A 81 -10.82 -38.17 20.55
N LYS A 82 -10.00 -37.49 19.77
CA LYS A 82 -9.32 -36.26 20.16
C LYS A 82 -9.97 -35.03 19.50
N THR A 83 -10.12 -34.00 20.30
CA THR A 83 -10.63 -32.70 19.84
C THR A 83 -9.49 -31.70 19.83
N PHE A 84 -9.25 -31.09 18.66
CA PHE A 84 -8.28 -30.00 18.46
C PHE A 84 -9.00 -28.71 18.17
N TRP A 85 -8.42 -27.60 18.56
CA TRP A 85 -8.97 -26.27 18.34
C TRP A 85 -7.86 -25.28 17.99
N ALA A 86 -8.19 -24.30 17.14
CA ALA A 86 -7.32 -23.19 16.82
C ALA A 86 -8.13 -21.89 16.83
N GLY A 87 -7.63 -20.84 17.49
CA GLY A 87 -8.38 -19.58 17.54
C GLY A 87 -7.89 -18.59 18.60
N SER A 88 -8.79 -17.69 18.97
CA SER A 88 -8.54 -16.57 19.88
C SER A 88 -8.36 -17.01 21.33
N HIS A 89 -7.89 -16.08 22.18
CA HIS A 89 -7.83 -16.25 23.64
C HIS A 89 -9.18 -16.65 24.27
N ARG A 90 -10.30 -16.26 23.64
CA ARG A 90 -11.64 -16.67 24.09
C ARG A 90 -11.86 -18.18 23.91
N LEU A 91 -11.42 -18.73 22.79
CA LEU A 91 -11.53 -20.18 22.53
C LEU A 91 -10.64 -20.98 23.48
N LEU A 92 -9.43 -20.52 23.75
CA LEU A 92 -8.54 -21.11 24.76
C LEU A 92 -9.23 -21.22 26.13
N LYS A 93 -9.92 -20.16 26.57
CA LYS A 93 -10.70 -20.16 27.82
C LYS A 93 -11.88 -21.12 27.80
N ASP A 94 -12.59 -21.23 26.66
CA ASP A 94 -13.72 -22.16 26.51
C ASP A 94 -13.30 -23.62 26.71
N PHE A 95 -12.08 -23.96 26.28
CA PHE A 95 -11.52 -25.29 26.49
C PHE A 95 -10.82 -25.46 27.85
N GLY A 96 -10.80 -24.44 28.71
CA GLY A 96 -10.14 -24.47 30.01
C GLY A 96 -8.62 -24.65 29.94
N ALA A 97 -8.02 -24.37 28.79
CA ALA A 97 -6.58 -24.49 28.59
C ALA A 97 -5.84 -23.31 29.25
N GLY A 98 -4.76 -23.61 29.96
CA GLY A 98 -3.89 -22.62 30.59
C GLY A 98 -2.68 -22.29 29.73
N ILE A 99 -2.20 -21.02 29.79
CA ILE A 99 -0.91 -20.63 29.24
C ILE A 99 0.15 -20.93 30.30
N SER A 100 1.17 -21.72 29.96
CA SER A 100 2.28 -22.02 30.90
C SER A 100 3.05 -20.72 31.23
N ASP A 101 3.65 -20.66 32.41
CA ASP A 101 4.40 -19.48 32.84
C ASP A 101 5.55 -19.13 31.90
N LEU A 102 6.09 -20.13 31.22
CA LEU A 102 7.15 -19.97 30.20
C LEU A 102 6.64 -19.21 28.97
N LEU A 103 5.39 -19.37 28.58
CA LEU A 103 4.79 -18.72 27.42
C LEU A 103 4.12 -17.39 27.77
N LYS A 104 3.77 -17.15 29.03
CA LYS A 104 3.08 -15.90 29.44
C LYS A 104 3.88 -14.65 29.05
N GLY A 105 5.18 -14.64 29.39
CA GLY A 105 6.04 -13.50 29.05
C GLY A 105 6.10 -13.24 27.55
N MET A 106 6.23 -14.32 26.75
CA MET A 106 6.27 -14.20 25.29
C MET A 106 4.93 -13.71 24.71
N VAL A 107 3.81 -14.25 25.23
CA VAL A 107 2.46 -13.82 24.82
C VAL A 107 2.26 -12.33 25.09
N GLU A 108 2.64 -11.87 26.31
CA GLU A 108 2.57 -10.45 26.66
C GLU A 108 3.44 -9.56 25.76
N ASP A 109 4.65 -10.03 25.41
CA ASP A 109 5.55 -9.28 24.52
C ASP A 109 4.99 -9.21 23.08
N TYR A 110 4.36 -10.29 22.61
CA TYR A 110 3.70 -10.29 21.30
C TYR A 110 2.45 -9.41 21.28
N GLU A 111 1.64 -9.43 22.34
CA GLU A 111 0.49 -8.53 22.47
C GLU A 111 0.94 -7.07 22.52
N LYS A 112 1.99 -6.74 23.28
CA LYS A 112 2.58 -5.40 23.32
C LYS A 112 3.16 -4.94 21.98
N SER A 113 3.69 -5.89 21.19
CA SER A 113 4.21 -5.60 19.84
C SER A 113 3.12 -5.56 18.75
N GLY A 114 1.84 -5.73 19.12
CA GLY A 114 0.72 -5.66 18.20
C GLY A 114 0.58 -6.86 17.26
N LYS A 115 1.19 -8.01 17.59
CA LYS A 115 1.03 -9.24 16.81
C LYS A 115 -0.33 -9.87 17.07
N SER A 116 -0.93 -10.44 16.03
CA SER A 116 -2.13 -11.27 16.15
C SER A 116 -1.78 -12.65 16.65
N LEU A 117 -2.44 -13.12 17.72
CA LEU A 117 -2.17 -14.42 18.32
C LEU A 117 -3.27 -15.44 17.99
N VAL A 118 -2.86 -16.61 17.53
CA VAL A 118 -3.71 -17.80 17.38
C VAL A 118 -3.18 -18.87 18.30
N TYR A 119 -4.07 -19.39 19.15
CA TYR A 119 -3.77 -20.46 20.11
C TYR A 119 -4.25 -21.78 19.52
N PHE A 120 -3.41 -22.81 19.55
CA PHE A 120 -3.73 -24.15 19.09
C PHE A 120 -3.57 -25.16 20.22
N GLY A 121 -4.57 -26.03 20.39
CA GLY A 121 -4.57 -27.00 21.49
C GLY A 121 -5.34 -28.28 21.20
N GLU A 122 -5.14 -29.27 22.10
CA GLU A 122 -5.86 -30.55 22.17
C GLU A 122 -6.58 -30.64 23.50
N GLY A 123 -7.91 -30.77 23.49
CA GLY A 123 -8.71 -30.79 24.70
C GLY A 123 -8.45 -29.55 25.57
N ASN A 124 -8.01 -29.73 26.80
CA ASN A 124 -7.67 -28.66 27.73
C ASN A 124 -6.16 -28.30 27.75
N THR A 125 -5.40 -28.77 26.79
CA THR A 125 -3.96 -28.55 26.71
C THR A 125 -3.61 -27.63 25.57
N LEU A 126 -2.89 -26.53 25.85
CA LEU A 126 -2.32 -25.64 24.84
C LEU A 126 -1.07 -26.30 24.25
N LEU A 127 -1.05 -26.50 22.94
CA LEU A 127 0.07 -27.12 22.20
C LEU A 127 0.99 -26.08 21.57
N ALA A 128 0.41 -24.97 21.04
CA ALA A 128 1.18 -23.94 20.39
C ALA A 128 0.54 -22.56 20.53
N VAL A 129 1.36 -21.52 20.50
CA VAL A 129 0.98 -20.12 20.28
C VAL A 129 1.61 -19.69 18.98
N ILE A 130 0.79 -19.19 18.09
CA ILE A 130 1.16 -18.75 16.74
C ILE A 130 1.03 -17.24 16.72
N ALA A 131 2.15 -16.54 16.63
CA ALA A 131 2.16 -15.09 16.50
C ALA A 131 2.29 -14.72 15.02
N ILE A 132 1.33 -13.96 14.53
CA ILE A 132 1.25 -13.53 13.16
C ILE A 132 1.43 -12.02 13.14
N SER A 133 2.43 -11.54 12.41
CA SER A 133 2.66 -10.13 12.17
C SER A 133 2.63 -9.83 10.69
N ASP A 134 2.03 -8.71 10.35
CA ASP A 134 2.08 -8.20 8.99
C ASP A 134 3.45 -7.59 8.75
N LYS A 135 4.22 -8.21 7.86
CA LYS A 135 5.52 -7.67 7.48
C LYS A 135 5.36 -6.57 6.44
N ILE A 136 5.96 -5.43 6.73
CA ILE A 136 6.02 -4.36 5.73
C ILE A 136 6.95 -4.79 4.61
N LYS A 137 6.46 -4.70 3.37
CA LYS A 137 7.26 -5.03 2.19
C LYS A 137 8.51 -4.14 2.11
N ASP A 138 9.65 -4.71 1.76
CA ASP A 138 10.87 -3.93 1.53
C ASP A 138 10.68 -2.87 0.44
N THR A 139 9.84 -3.16 -0.56
CA THR A 139 9.45 -2.20 -1.60
C THR A 139 8.70 -1.01 -1.03
N SER A 140 7.91 -1.19 0.04
CA SER A 140 7.18 -0.11 0.71
C SER A 140 8.14 0.83 1.46
N ARG A 141 9.14 0.29 2.18
CA ARG A 141 10.18 1.10 2.82
C ARG A 141 10.98 1.91 1.80
N GLN A 142 11.36 1.27 0.69
CA GLN A 142 12.07 1.95 -0.41
C GLN A 142 11.22 3.06 -1.04
N ALA A 143 9.92 2.82 -1.24
CA ALA A 143 9.01 3.80 -1.79
C ALA A 143 8.89 5.03 -0.89
N VAL A 144 8.66 4.83 0.41
CA VAL A 144 8.59 5.93 1.40
C VAL A 144 9.90 6.72 1.43
N LYS A 145 11.05 6.04 1.45
CA LYS A 145 12.36 6.70 1.40
C LYS A 145 12.49 7.59 0.16
N GLN A 146 12.18 7.08 -1.03
CA GLN A 146 12.25 7.86 -2.28
C GLN A 146 11.28 9.06 -2.29
N LEU A 147 10.09 8.91 -1.70
CA LEU A 147 9.12 9.98 -1.56
C LEU A 147 9.64 11.08 -0.64
N LYS A 148 10.22 10.73 0.50
CA LYS A 148 10.86 11.67 1.44
C LYS A 148 12.05 12.39 0.79
N GLU A 149 12.92 11.67 0.09
CA GLU A 149 14.03 12.25 -0.67
C GLU A 149 13.56 13.25 -1.74
N SER A 150 12.35 13.05 -2.27
CA SER A 150 11.71 13.99 -3.20
C SER A 150 10.96 15.15 -2.51
N GLY A 151 11.14 15.32 -1.18
CA GLY A 151 10.56 16.41 -0.40
C GLY A 151 9.10 16.23 -0.03
N LYS A 152 8.57 14.98 -0.02
CA LYS A 152 7.21 14.70 0.43
C LYS A 152 7.18 14.49 1.95
N TYR A 153 6.15 15.01 2.59
CA TYR A 153 5.87 14.77 4.01
C TYR A 153 4.92 13.58 4.12
N ILE A 154 5.31 12.55 4.85
CA ILE A 154 4.60 11.27 4.90
C ILE A 154 3.79 11.17 6.19
N VAL A 155 2.48 10.96 6.05
CA VAL A 155 1.54 10.73 7.14
C VAL A 155 0.98 9.31 7.00
N LEU A 156 1.20 8.47 7.99
CA LEU A 156 0.56 7.16 8.10
C LEU A 156 -0.79 7.32 8.76
N LEU A 157 -1.85 6.84 8.15
CA LEU A 157 -3.22 6.89 8.67
C LEU A 157 -3.80 5.48 8.71
N THR A 158 -4.23 5.04 9.90
CA THR A 158 -4.71 3.68 10.11
C THR A 158 -5.86 3.62 11.11
N GLY A 159 -6.73 2.61 10.97
CA GLY A 159 -7.73 2.23 11.97
C GLY A 159 -7.17 1.31 13.06
N ASP A 160 -5.91 0.88 12.95
CA ASP A 160 -5.27 0.02 13.95
C ASP A 160 -4.89 0.81 15.19
N GLY A 161 -4.71 0.08 16.31
CA GLY A 161 -4.35 0.66 17.60
C GLY A 161 -2.98 1.34 17.59
N HIS A 162 -2.80 2.26 18.55
CA HIS A 162 -1.67 3.16 18.65
C HIS A 162 -0.29 2.47 18.58
N LEU A 163 -0.10 1.33 19.27
CA LEU A 163 1.19 0.61 19.29
C LEU A 163 1.56 0.05 17.92
N THR A 164 0.60 -0.54 17.22
CA THR A 164 0.80 -1.06 15.86
C THR A 164 1.15 0.07 14.89
N ALA A 165 0.39 1.16 14.94
CA ALA A 165 0.62 2.34 14.12
C ALA A 165 2.00 2.97 14.36
N GLN A 166 2.42 3.05 15.64
CA GLN A 166 3.73 3.58 16.03
C GLN A 166 4.88 2.71 15.49
N ASN A 167 4.77 1.38 15.64
CA ASN A 167 5.79 0.45 15.15
C ASN A 167 5.94 0.55 13.63
N VAL A 168 4.82 0.53 12.91
CA VAL A 168 4.82 0.67 11.44
C VAL A 168 5.38 2.01 11.01
N ALA A 169 4.97 3.10 11.65
CA ALA A 169 5.46 4.45 11.34
C ALA A 169 6.98 4.56 11.55
N GLY A 170 7.50 3.93 12.61
CA GLY A 170 8.95 3.86 12.87
C GLY A 170 9.67 3.04 11.81
N GLU A 171 9.11 1.91 11.40
CA GLU A 171 9.71 1.01 10.43
C GLU A 171 9.79 1.60 9.02
N ILE A 172 8.78 2.38 8.61
CA ILE A 172 8.77 3.08 7.31
C ILE A 172 9.36 4.48 7.38
N ASP A 173 9.77 4.93 8.55
CA ASP A 173 10.26 6.29 8.80
C ASP A 173 9.23 7.36 8.37
N ALA A 174 7.95 7.19 8.78
CA ALA A 174 6.91 8.18 8.53
C ALA A 174 7.15 9.46 9.37
N ASN A 175 6.78 10.63 8.83
CA ASN A 175 6.92 11.90 9.56
C ASN A 175 5.88 12.07 10.67
N ARG A 176 4.68 11.52 10.46
CA ARG A 176 3.56 11.55 11.42
C ARG A 176 2.73 10.28 11.24
N PHE A 177 2.11 9.80 12.32
CA PHE A 177 1.09 8.75 12.23
C PHE A 177 -0.16 9.13 13.01
N ILE A 178 -1.28 8.55 12.61
CA ILE A 178 -2.60 8.70 13.23
C ILE A 178 -3.19 7.30 13.30
N SER A 179 -3.47 6.84 14.54
CA SER A 179 -4.04 5.54 14.85
C SER A 179 -5.52 5.64 15.18
N ASP A 180 -6.19 4.49 15.31
CA ASP A 180 -7.58 4.34 15.74
C ASP A 180 -8.58 5.20 14.93
N ALA A 181 -8.22 5.54 13.69
CA ALA A 181 -8.98 6.45 12.85
C ALA A 181 -10.21 5.76 12.23
N LEU A 182 -11.38 6.27 12.54
CA LEU A 182 -12.63 5.92 11.87
C LEU A 182 -12.68 6.53 10.45
N PRO A 183 -13.53 6.05 9.54
CA PRO A 183 -13.65 6.61 8.20
C PRO A 183 -13.88 8.13 8.16
N VAL A 184 -14.68 8.65 9.08
CA VAL A 184 -14.93 10.09 9.22
C VAL A 184 -13.69 10.86 9.69
N ASP A 185 -12.89 10.28 10.59
CA ASP A 185 -11.66 10.89 11.08
C ASP A 185 -10.65 11.03 9.98
N LYS A 186 -10.59 10.05 9.07
CA LYS A 186 -9.70 10.07 7.91
C LYS A 186 -9.97 11.27 6.99
N GLU A 187 -11.24 11.58 6.74
CA GLU A 187 -11.63 12.76 5.98
C GLU A 187 -11.26 14.06 6.72
N ASN A 188 -11.45 14.10 8.04
CA ASN A 188 -11.12 15.27 8.85
C ASN A 188 -9.63 15.58 8.84
N VAL A 189 -8.77 14.57 8.90
CA VAL A 189 -7.31 14.72 8.78
C VAL A 189 -6.92 15.38 7.45
N ILE A 190 -7.56 14.99 6.35
CA ILE A 190 -7.32 15.63 5.04
C ILE A 190 -7.73 17.10 5.10
N LYS A 191 -8.90 17.42 5.67
CA LYS A 191 -9.39 18.82 5.82
C LYS A 191 -8.44 19.67 6.67
N GLU A 192 -7.94 19.12 7.79
CA GLU A 192 -6.98 19.81 8.64
C GLU A 192 -5.70 20.17 7.89
N LEU A 193 -5.10 19.21 7.18
CA LEU A 193 -3.89 19.44 6.39
C LEU A 193 -4.12 20.46 5.27
N GLN A 194 -5.29 20.42 4.62
CA GLN A 194 -5.67 21.40 3.60
C GLN A 194 -5.85 22.79 4.20
N ALA A 195 -6.45 22.90 5.39
CA ALA A 195 -6.63 24.17 6.11
C ALA A 195 -5.29 24.82 6.49
N GLU A 196 -4.23 24.01 6.68
CA GLU A 196 -2.84 24.48 6.86
C GLU A 196 -2.21 24.99 5.54
N GLY A 197 -2.93 25.01 4.43
CA GLY A 197 -2.41 25.38 3.12
C GLY A 197 -1.55 24.30 2.45
N ARG A 198 -1.72 23.03 2.86
CA ARG A 198 -0.99 21.90 2.27
C ARG A 198 -1.76 21.32 1.09
N VAL A 199 -1.02 20.84 0.09
CA VAL A 199 -1.58 20.00 -0.96
C VAL A 199 -1.48 18.56 -0.49
N VAL A 200 -2.60 17.86 -0.42
CA VAL A 200 -2.70 16.53 0.16
C VAL A 200 -2.93 15.48 -0.93
N ALA A 201 -2.01 14.52 -1.01
CA ALA A 201 -2.18 13.31 -1.81
C ALA A 201 -2.58 12.14 -0.90
N MET A 202 -3.75 11.57 -1.12
CA MET A 202 -4.25 10.40 -0.39
C MET A 202 -4.03 9.14 -1.19
N VAL A 203 -3.47 8.12 -0.55
CA VAL A 203 -3.24 6.79 -1.13
C VAL A 203 -3.95 5.75 -0.30
N GLY A 204 -4.81 4.95 -0.90
CA GLY A 204 -5.60 3.91 -0.21
C GLY A 204 -6.04 2.79 -1.14
N ASP A 205 -6.61 1.73 -0.56
CA ASP A 205 -7.18 0.59 -1.29
C ASP A 205 -8.69 0.74 -1.58
N GLY A 206 -9.32 1.69 -0.98
CA GLY A 206 -10.55 2.32 -1.43
C GLY A 206 -11.88 1.95 -0.83
N ILE A 207 -12.08 0.83 -0.16
CA ILE A 207 -13.43 0.49 0.33
C ILE A 207 -13.83 1.40 1.51
N ASN A 208 -12.95 1.50 2.49
CA ASN A 208 -13.19 2.27 3.72
C ASN A 208 -12.66 3.71 3.64
N ASP A 209 -12.02 4.07 2.55
CA ASP A 209 -11.28 5.32 2.38
C ASP A 209 -11.85 6.24 1.32
N SER A 210 -12.98 5.86 0.70
CA SER A 210 -13.60 6.57 -0.41
C SER A 210 -13.89 8.04 -0.10
N GLN A 211 -14.34 8.36 1.11
CA GLN A 211 -14.60 9.74 1.53
C GLN A 211 -13.30 10.55 1.64
N ALA A 212 -12.25 9.98 2.23
CA ALA A 212 -10.94 10.62 2.34
C ALA A 212 -10.27 10.78 0.96
N LEU A 213 -10.38 9.77 0.08
CA LEU A 213 -9.91 9.84 -1.30
C LEU A 213 -10.62 10.94 -2.08
N ALA A 214 -11.97 11.02 -1.98
CA ALA A 214 -12.74 12.06 -2.67
C ALA A 214 -12.40 13.47 -2.18
N ARG A 215 -11.97 13.63 -0.93
CA ARG A 215 -11.63 14.92 -0.34
C ARG A 215 -10.23 15.40 -0.68
N ALA A 216 -9.28 14.51 -0.93
CA ALA A 216 -7.89 14.84 -1.18
C ALA A 216 -7.69 15.63 -2.49
N ASP A 217 -6.64 16.47 -2.55
CA ASP A 217 -6.29 17.20 -3.77
C ASP A 217 -5.80 16.27 -4.88
N VAL A 218 -5.18 15.15 -4.49
CA VAL A 218 -4.80 14.06 -5.39
C VAL A 218 -5.18 12.74 -4.73
N SER A 219 -6.07 11.98 -5.36
CA SER A 219 -6.50 10.66 -4.89
C SER A 219 -5.86 9.56 -5.73
N ILE A 220 -5.28 8.57 -5.04
CA ILE A 220 -4.57 7.46 -5.67
C ILE A 220 -5.09 6.15 -5.06
N ALA A 221 -5.75 5.33 -5.89
CA ALA A 221 -6.15 3.99 -5.51
C ALA A 221 -5.06 2.98 -5.88
N MET A 222 -4.87 1.96 -5.03
CA MET A 222 -3.85 0.92 -5.24
C MET A 222 -4.46 -0.47 -5.37
N GLY A 223 -3.83 -1.28 -6.22
CA GLY A 223 -4.17 -2.69 -6.41
C GLY A 223 -5.41 -2.91 -7.25
N LYS A 224 -6.01 -4.08 -7.10
CA LYS A 224 -7.36 -4.39 -7.60
C LYS A 224 -8.39 -3.77 -6.67
N GLY A 225 -8.31 -2.44 -6.48
CA GLY A 225 -9.30 -1.71 -5.69
C GLY A 225 -10.71 -2.09 -6.12
N THR A 226 -11.67 -2.00 -5.21
CA THR A 226 -13.07 -2.17 -5.59
C THR A 226 -13.43 -1.15 -6.66
N ASP A 227 -14.40 -1.47 -7.50
CA ASP A 227 -14.91 -0.57 -8.54
C ASP A 227 -15.19 0.83 -7.98
N ILE A 228 -15.67 0.93 -6.73
CA ILE A 228 -15.92 2.20 -6.02
C ILE A 228 -14.66 3.04 -5.82
N ALA A 229 -13.51 2.42 -5.49
CA ALA A 229 -12.27 3.16 -5.33
C ALA A 229 -11.71 3.68 -6.63
N MET A 230 -11.87 2.89 -7.71
CA MET A 230 -11.45 3.28 -9.05
C MET A 230 -12.31 4.43 -9.59
N ASP A 231 -13.58 4.49 -9.24
CA ASP A 231 -14.50 5.56 -9.65
C ASP A 231 -14.20 6.90 -8.95
N VAL A 232 -13.66 6.87 -7.73
CA VAL A 232 -13.38 8.06 -6.93
C VAL A 232 -11.94 8.57 -7.10
N ALA A 233 -11.00 7.67 -7.40
CA ALA A 233 -9.59 8.03 -7.48
C ALA A 233 -9.21 8.69 -8.81
N MET A 234 -8.44 9.78 -8.74
CA MET A 234 -7.88 10.46 -9.92
C MET A 234 -6.81 9.60 -10.62
N VAL A 235 -6.12 8.76 -9.87
CA VAL A 235 -5.07 7.86 -10.37
C VAL A 235 -5.29 6.48 -9.78
N THR A 236 -5.25 5.46 -10.63
CA THR A 236 -5.31 4.04 -10.19
C THR A 236 -4.00 3.35 -10.54
N LEU A 237 -3.34 2.80 -9.53
CA LEU A 237 -2.17 1.96 -9.70
C LEU A 237 -2.62 0.49 -9.78
N MET A 238 -2.33 -0.17 -10.90
CA MET A 238 -2.84 -1.52 -11.21
C MET A 238 -2.29 -2.62 -10.31
N THR A 239 -1.32 -2.32 -9.48
CA THR A 239 -0.71 -3.27 -8.53
C THR A 239 -0.61 -2.65 -7.14
N SER A 240 -0.50 -3.48 -6.10
CA SER A 240 -0.25 -3.06 -4.74
C SER A 240 1.25 -2.80 -4.42
N ASP A 241 2.08 -2.53 -5.46
CA ASP A 241 3.48 -2.17 -5.26
C ASP A 241 3.61 -0.65 -5.07
N LEU A 242 3.97 -0.25 -3.86
CA LEU A 242 4.10 1.15 -3.49
C LEU A 242 5.23 1.89 -4.26
N LEU A 243 6.20 1.16 -4.83
CA LEU A 243 7.26 1.74 -5.68
C LEU A 243 6.72 2.40 -6.95
N LEU A 244 5.47 2.11 -7.33
CA LEU A 244 4.83 2.82 -8.44
C LEU A 244 4.54 4.29 -8.10
N LEU A 245 4.35 4.66 -6.83
CA LEU A 245 4.10 6.03 -6.42
C LEU A 245 5.26 6.98 -6.77
N PRO A 246 6.50 6.75 -6.29
CA PRO A 246 7.62 7.62 -6.67
C PRO A 246 7.86 7.64 -8.18
N LYS A 247 7.59 6.54 -8.90
CA LYS A 247 7.66 6.49 -10.36
C LYS A 247 6.58 7.38 -11.00
N ALA A 248 5.33 7.33 -10.51
CA ALA A 248 4.24 8.16 -10.99
C ALA A 248 4.54 9.65 -10.78
N PHE A 249 5.03 10.05 -9.61
CA PHE A 249 5.46 11.43 -9.35
C PHE A 249 6.59 11.87 -10.26
N LYS A 250 7.59 11.02 -10.47
CA LYS A 250 8.72 11.30 -11.37
C LYS A 250 8.24 11.46 -12.82
N LEU A 251 7.31 10.62 -13.27
CA LEU A 251 6.70 10.73 -14.59
C LEU A 251 5.92 12.04 -14.73
N SER A 252 5.07 12.38 -13.76
CA SER A 252 4.32 13.64 -13.73
C SER A 252 5.26 14.86 -13.84
N HIS A 253 6.33 14.90 -13.05
CA HIS A 253 7.33 16.00 -13.12
C HIS A 253 8.01 16.09 -14.49
N LYS A 254 8.38 14.95 -15.09
CA LYS A 254 8.96 14.94 -16.44
C LYS A 254 7.96 15.44 -17.49
N THR A 255 6.70 15.02 -17.39
CA THR A 255 5.63 15.41 -18.29
C THR A 255 5.38 16.93 -18.21
N VAL A 256 5.23 17.48 -17.02
CA VAL A 256 5.03 18.93 -16.81
C VAL A 256 6.21 19.73 -17.35
N ARG A 257 7.45 19.29 -17.09
CA ARG A 257 8.64 19.95 -17.66
C ARG A 257 8.63 19.94 -19.18
N LEU A 258 8.23 18.82 -19.77
CA LEU A 258 8.16 18.68 -21.22
C LEU A 258 7.05 19.58 -21.82
N ILE A 259 5.90 19.71 -21.16
CA ILE A 259 4.86 20.65 -21.54
C ILE A 259 5.39 22.08 -21.52
N HIS A 260 6.09 22.50 -20.46
CA HIS A 260 6.69 23.83 -20.41
C HIS A 260 7.73 24.04 -21.51
N GLN A 261 8.55 23.05 -21.83
CA GLN A 261 9.48 23.12 -22.95
C GLN A 261 8.77 23.28 -24.30
N ASN A 262 7.72 22.51 -24.53
CA ASN A 262 6.92 22.60 -25.75
C ASN A 262 6.26 23.99 -25.91
N LEU A 263 5.67 24.50 -24.84
CA LEU A 263 5.08 25.84 -24.83
C LEU A 263 6.13 26.93 -25.07
N PHE A 264 7.31 26.82 -24.46
CA PHE A 264 8.41 27.76 -24.65
C PHE A 264 8.84 27.80 -26.14
N TRP A 265 9.07 26.63 -26.74
CA TRP A 265 9.45 26.58 -28.16
C TRP A 265 8.35 27.08 -29.06
N ALA A 266 7.09 26.71 -28.86
CA ALA A 266 5.98 27.21 -29.64
C ALA A 266 5.85 28.72 -29.52
N PHE A 267 6.07 29.31 -28.35
CA PHE A 267 6.00 30.75 -28.14
C PHE A 267 7.18 31.48 -28.79
N ILE A 268 8.41 30.97 -28.67
CA ILE A 268 9.61 31.62 -29.22
C ILE A 268 9.56 31.68 -30.76
N TYR A 269 9.07 30.61 -31.41
CA TYR A 269 8.88 30.63 -32.87
C TYR A 269 7.96 31.74 -33.31
N ASN A 270 6.87 31.98 -32.59
CA ASN A 270 5.93 33.06 -32.90
C ASN A 270 6.51 34.43 -32.55
N LEU A 271 7.22 34.56 -31.41
CA LEU A 271 7.83 35.83 -30.98
C LEU A 271 8.88 36.33 -31.96
N ILE A 272 9.62 35.43 -32.59
CA ILE A 272 10.64 35.77 -33.61
C ILE A 272 9.94 35.88 -34.99
N GLY A 273 9.10 34.93 -35.32
CA GLY A 273 8.49 34.82 -36.68
C GLY A 273 7.58 35.97 -37.02
N ILE A 274 6.75 36.47 -36.08
CA ILE A 274 5.80 37.54 -36.33
C ILE A 274 6.50 38.87 -36.68
N PRO A 275 7.50 39.38 -35.91
CA PRO A 275 8.19 40.62 -36.28
C PRO A 275 8.96 40.49 -37.60
N VAL A 276 9.57 39.34 -37.85
CA VAL A 276 10.30 39.10 -39.13
C VAL A 276 9.30 39.09 -40.31
N ALA A 277 8.15 38.42 -40.15
CA ALA A 277 7.09 38.43 -41.16
C ALA A 277 6.49 39.85 -41.38
N ALA A 278 6.40 40.64 -40.31
CA ALA A 278 5.98 42.04 -40.38
C ALA A 278 7.00 42.97 -41.04
N GLY A 279 8.17 42.45 -41.44
CA GLY A 279 9.18 43.19 -42.19
C GLY A 279 10.16 44.00 -41.33
N ILE A 280 10.37 43.65 -40.03
CA ILE A 280 11.32 44.36 -39.16
C ILE A 280 12.74 44.37 -39.75
N LEU A 281 13.09 43.39 -40.59
CA LEU A 281 14.40 43.30 -41.25
C LEU A 281 14.47 44.09 -42.55
N PHE A 282 13.34 44.59 -43.09
CA PHE A 282 13.28 45.31 -44.36
C PHE A 282 14.06 46.62 -44.34
N PRO A 283 13.94 47.50 -43.31
CA PRO A 283 14.66 48.79 -43.31
C PRO A 283 16.19 48.63 -43.25
N LEU A 284 16.70 47.54 -42.63
CA LEU A 284 18.11 47.32 -42.38
C LEU A 284 18.79 46.49 -43.49
N TYR A 285 18.07 45.49 -44.02
CA TYR A 285 18.66 44.50 -44.95
C TYR A 285 17.89 44.34 -46.28
N GLY A 286 16.76 45.05 -46.46
CA GLY A 286 15.95 44.91 -47.67
C GLY A 286 15.26 43.54 -47.81
N ILE A 287 15.22 42.73 -46.73
CA ILE A 287 14.71 41.38 -46.76
C ILE A 287 13.24 41.38 -46.30
N LEU A 288 12.34 40.90 -47.16
CA LEU A 288 10.96 40.55 -46.84
C LEU A 288 10.83 39.05 -46.71
N LEU A 289 10.17 38.59 -45.66
CA LEU A 289 9.97 37.16 -45.45
C LEU A 289 9.05 36.59 -46.55
N ASN A 290 9.55 35.57 -47.26
CA ASN A 290 8.69 34.86 -48.20
C ASN A 290 7.65 34.03 -47.43
N PRO A 291 6.36 34.07 -47.80
CA PRO A 291 5.29 33.28 -47.15
C PRO A 291 5.60 31.79 -47.10
N MET A 292 6.35 31.22 -48.03
CA MET A 292 6.80 29.83 -47.99
C MET A 292 7.74 29.57 -46.83
N ILE A 293 8.64 30.48 -46.48
CA ILE A 293 9.59 30.34 -45.39
C ILE A 293 8.84 30.41 -44.04
N ALA A 294 7.83 31.32 -43.95
CA ALA A 294 6.98 31.40 -42.77
C ALA A 294 6.21 30.08 -42.53
N SER A 295 5.61 29.54 -43.58
CA SER A 295 4.89 28.25 -43.51
C SER A 295 5.81 27.09 -43.14
N ALA A 296 7.02 27.05 -43.70
CA ALA A 296 8.02 26.02 -43.34
C ALA A 296 8.45 26.13 -41.87
N ALA A 297 8.66 27.35 -41.36
CA ALA A 297 9.01 27.57 -39.95
C ALA A 297 7.88 27.09 -39.00
N MET A 298 6.60 27.33 -39.33
CA MET A 298 5.46 26.84 -38.57
C MET A 298 5.38 25.29 -38.58
N ALA A 299 5.63 24.67 -39.74
CA ALA A 299 5.70 23.21 -39.84
C ALA A 299 6.83 22.64 -39.00
N CYS A 300 8.02 23.26 -39.02
CA CYS A 300 9.16 22.84 -38.17
C CYS A 300 8.85 22.98 -36.68
N SER A 301 8.12 24.03 -36.26
CA SER A 301 7.68 24.18 -34.88
C SER A 301 6.81 23.00 -34.42
N SER A 302 5.80 22.65 -35.24
CA SER A 302 4.93 21.49 -34.93
C SER A 302 5.68 20.17 -34.85
N VAL A 303 6.60 19.92 -35.79
CA VAL A 303 7.44 18.72 -35.79
C VAL A 303 8.34 18.69 -34.56
N SER A 304 8.92 19.83 -34.15
CA SER A 304 9.76 19.91 -32.94
C SER A 304 9.00 19.55 -31.67
N VAL A 305 7.76 20.03 -31.52
CA VAL A 305 6.89 19.71 -30.37
C VAL A 305 6.57 18.23 -30.35
N VAL A 306 6.24 17.63 -31.50
CA VAL A 306 5.94 16.20 -31.59
C VAL A 306 7.17 15.35 -31.24
N LEU A 307 8.34 15.66 -31.82
CA LEU A 307 9.59 14.94 -31.55
C LEU A 307 10.00 15.08 -30.08
N ASN A 308 9.87 16.26 -29.48
CA ASN A 308 10.15 16.45 -28.05
C ASN A 308 9.18 15.63 -27.19
N SER A 309 7.90 15.59 -27.54
CA SER A 309 6.89 14.79 -26.83
C SER A 309 7.18 13.29 -26.91
N LEU A 310 7.59 12.79 -28.10
CA LEU A 310 7.98 11.40 -28.29
C LEU A 310 9.26 11.02 -27.50
N SER A 311 10.13 12.00 -27.22
CA SER A 311 11.34 11.78 -26.42
C SER A 311 11.04 11.27 -25.00
N LEU A 312 9.83 11.51 -24.46
CA LEU A 312 9.41 11.01 -23.15
C LEU A 312 9.42 9.49 -23.12
N ASN A 313 9.03 8.85 -24.22
CA ASN A 313 8.97 7.39 -24.32
C ASN A 313 10.36 6.72 -24.28
N TRP A 314 11.41 7.43 -24.68
CA TRP A 314 12.81 6.94 -24.71
C TRP A 314 13.58 7.26 -23.41
N ARG A 315 13.06 8.14 -22.56
CA ARG A 315 13.69 8.50 -21.29
C ARG A 315 13.30 7.49 -20.23
N LYS A 316 14.22 6.58 -19.86
CA LYS A 316 14.01 5.63 -18.74
C LYS A 316 13.51 6.36 -17.48
N LEU A 317 12.47 5.81 -16.88
CA LEU A 317 11.84 6.27 -15.63
C LEU A 317 12.71 5.95 -14.41
#